data_7c2b12ecdb063ee95937e198cc83d8f4
#
_entry.id   7c2b12ecdb063ee95937e198cc83d8f4
#
_cell.length_a   1.000
_cell.length_b   1.000
_cell.length_c   1.000
_cell.angle_alpha   90.00
_cell.angle_beta   90.00
_cell.angle_gamma   90.00
#
_symmetry.space_group_name_H-M   'P 1'
#
loop_
_entity.id
_entity.type
_entity.pdbx_description
1 polymer ?
#
loop_
_entity_poly.entity_id
_entity_poly.type
_entity_poly.pdbx_seq_one_letter_code
_entity_poly.pdbx_strand_id
1 'polypeptide(L)'
;MNKLLTTLIALCSLYCGAAAATAANYDNPDTLVVARDGTGQFRTVTEAVEVCRAFMDYHKVIFIKKGTYKEKLIIPQWLQNIELCGEDRDLTVITYDDHANITMDGSFWPKELKDQLLAMGDRPKLGTFRSFTVRIDANNITLKNLTIENNAARLGQAVAIHTQGDRLTFVNCRFLGHQDTVYTGMPGTRLYFSSCYIEGTTDFIFGPSTAWFEQCVIHCKANSYITAASTPKEIMYGYIFNNCTVTAAADVEKVYLGRPWRDYGYTLFMNCELPAQIRPEGWHHWQKEREQTARYMEYNNRGPGAATGQRVGWSRLLSKKEAQQITLENVFSLKSEWTPVAP
;
A
#
# COMPACT_ATOMS: atom_id res chain seq x y z
N MET A 1 -63.30 -63.31 -25.76
CA MET A 1 -62.34 -63.05 -26.85
C MET A 1 -61.76 -61.66 -26.59
N ASN A 2 -60.72 -61.64 -25.81
CA ASN A 2 -60.11 -60.39 -25.30
C ASN A 2 -58.86 -60.05 -26.10
N LYS A 3 -58.82 -58.90 -26.66
CA LYS A 3 -57.59 -58.33 -27.19
C LYS A 3 -56.96 -57.46 -26.15
N LEU A 4 -55.85 -57.88 -25.61
CA LEU A 4 -54.97 -57.05 -24.80
C LEU A 4 -54.24 -56.04 -25.66
N LEU A 5 -54.46 -54.77 -25.36
CA LEU A 5 -53.73 -53.67 -25.94
C LEU A 5 -52.50 -53.40 -25.05
N THR A 6 -51.33 -53.72 -25.53
CA THR A 6 -50.07 -53.50 -24.84
C THR A 6 -49.57 -52.10 -25.22
N THR A 7 -49.69 -51.16 -24.30
CA THR A 7 -49.13 -49.80 -24.47
C THR A 7 -47.68 -49.81 -24.06
N LEU A 8 -46.77 -49.58 -25.02
CA LEU A 8 -45.35 -49.43 -24.82
C LEU A 8 -45.06 -47.99 -24.34
N ILE A 9 -44.73 -47.84 -23.08
CA ILE A 9 -44.26 -46.56 -22.55
C ILE A 9 -42.76 -46.50 -22.80
N ALA A 10 -42.34 -45.70 -23.78
CA ALA A 10 -40.93 -45.37 -24.00
C ALA A 10 -40.49 -44.37 -22.91
N LEU A 11 -39.76 -44.81 -21.90
CA LEU A 11 -39.04 -43.92 -21.01
C LEU A 11 -37.84 -43.30 -21.75
N CYS A 12 -37.95 -42.06 -22.21
CA CYS A 12 -36.82 -41.25 -22.58
C CYS A 12 -36.08 -40.84 -21.32
N SER A 13 -35.05 -41.56 -20.92
CA SER A 13 -34.09 -41.11 -19.90
C SER A 13 -33.20 -40.03 -20.52
N LEU A 14 -33.56 -38.80 -20.26
CA LEU A 14 -32.65 -37.65 -20.46
C LEU A 14 -31.48 -37.83 -19.47
N TYR A 15 -30.39 -38.41 -19.94
CA TYR A 15 -29.10 -38.25 -19.28
C TYR A 15 -28.66 -36.82 -19.44
N CYS A 16 -29.03 -35.97 -18.46
CA CYS A 16 -28.35 -34.69 -18.27
C CYS A 16 -26.97 -35.02 -17.72
N GLY A 17 -26.00 -35.17 -18.60
CA GLY A 17 -24.59 -35.27 -18.25
C GLY A 17 -24.18 -33.93 -17.64
N ALA A 18 -24.35 -33.78 -16.33
CA ALA A 18 -23.63 -32.73 -15.61
C ALA A 18 -22.14 -33.08 -15.75
N ALA A 19 -21.45 -32.37 -16.65
CA ALA A 19 -20.00 -32.35 -16.62
C ALA A 19 -19.63 -31.92 -15.19
N ALA A 20 -19.11 -32.86 -14.39
CA ALA A 20 -18.52 -32.52 -13.13
C ALA A 20 -17.40 -31.53 -13.43
N ALA A 21 -17.62 -30.27 -13.09
CA ALA A 21 -16.56 -29.29 -13.08
C ALA A 21 -15.50 -29.87 -12.14
N THR A 22 -14.34 -30.24 -12.68
CA THR A 22 -13.21 -30.64 -11.86
C THR A 22 -12.94 -29.46 -10.94
N ALA A 23 -13.04 -29.67 -9.62
CA ALA A 23 -12.74 -28.66 -8.65
C ALA A 23 -11.34 -28.10 -8.94
N ALA A 24 -11.24 -26.79 -9.11
CA ALA A 24 -9.96 -26.17 -9.38
C ALA A 24 -9.02 -26.46 -8.19
N ASN A 25 -7.80 -26.91 -8.51
CA ASN A 25 -6.81 -27.18 -7.46
C ASN A 25 -6.10 -25.87 -7.09
N TYR A 26 -6.62 -25.15 -6.11
CA TYR A 26 -6.06 -23.89 -5.64
C TYR A 26 -4.79 -24.06 -4.78
N ASP A 27 -4.44 -25.26 -4.38
CA ASP A 27 -3.17 -25.57 -3.72
C ASP A 27 -1.98 -25.59 -4.71
N ASN A 28 -2.29 -25.75 -6.00
CA ASN A 28 -1.26 -25.71 -7.05
C ASN A 28 -0.62 -24.30 -7.12
N PRO A 29 0.72 -24.19 -7.37
CA PRO A 29 1.39 -22.92 -7.63
C PRO A 29 0.97 -22.23 -8.95
N ASP A 30 0.05 -22.79 -9.70
CA ASP A 30 -0.48 -22.19 -10.92
C ASP A 30 -1.08 -20.80 -10.69
N THR A 31 -1.10 -20.01 -11.74
CA THR A 31 -1.63 -18.64 -11.71
C THR A 31 -3.16 -18.67 -11.60
N LEU A 32 -3.70 -17.94 -10.63
CA LEU A 32 -5.12 -17.60 -10.54
C LEU A 32 -5.40 -16.36 -11.38
N VAL A 33 -6.50 -16.37 -12.15
CA VAL A 33 -6.86 -15.25 -13.03
C VAL A 33 -8.12 -14.56 -12.53
N VAL A 34 -8.01 -13.25 -12.29
CA VAL A 34 -9.12 -12.38 -11.92
C VAL A 34 -9.54 -11.55 -13.13
N ALA A 35 -10.82 -11.58 -13.51
CA ALA A 35 -11.38 -10.77 -14.57
C ALA A 35 -12.84 -10.41 -14.30
N ARG A 36 -13.15 -9.11 -14.27
CA ARG A 36 -14.50 -8.61 -13.98
C ARG A 36 -15.56 -9.07 -14.98
N ASP A 37 -15.17 -9.24 -16.23
CA ASP A 37 -16.05 -9.71 -17.31
C ASP A 37 -16.38 -11.22 -17.23
N GLY A 38 -15.79 -11.95 -16.29
CA GLY A 38 -16.00 -13.37 -16.07
C GLY A 38 -15.15 -14.27 -16.99
N THR A 39 -14.17 -13.71 -17.69
CA THR A 39 -13.22 -14.50 -18.50
C THR A 39 -12.07 -15.09 -17.67
N GLY A 40 -12.00 -14.78 -16.37
CA GLY A 40 -11.10 -15.38 -15.39
C GLY A 40 -11.81 -16.41 -14.49
N GLN A 41 -11.05 -17.00 -13.58
CA GLN A 41 -11.56 -17.90 -12.56
C GLN A 41 -12.38 -17.14 -11.49
N PHE A 42 -12.02 -15.88 -11.23
CA PHE A 42 -12.61 -15.01 -10.23
C PHE A 42 -13.03 -13.66 -10.84
N ARG A 43 -14.02 -13.02 -10.23
CA ARG A 43 -14.47 -11.68 -10.64
C ARG A 43 -13.90 -10.57 -9.78
N THR A 44 -13.47 -10.90 -8.57
CA THR A 44 -12.86 -9.97 -7.61
C THR A 44 -11.49 -10.48 -7.17
N VAL A 45 -10.63 -9.55 -6.73
CA VAL A 45 -9.31 -9.90 -6.19
C VAL A 45 -9.46 -10.57 -4.84
N THR A 46 -10.46 -10.15 -4.05
CA THR A 46 -10.79 -10.75 -2.76
C THR A 46 -11.10 -12.24 -2.90
N GLU A 47 -11.96 -12.65 -3.86
CA GLU A 47 -12.25 -14.07 -4.11
C GLU A 47 -10.98 -14.88 -4.39
N ALA A 48 -10.07 -14.35 -5.21
CA ALA A 48 -8.82 -15.04 -5.54
C ALA A 48 -7.87 -15.14 -4.34
N VAL A 49 -7.84 -14.15 -3.46
CA VAL A 49 -7.04 -14.17 -2.23
C VAL A 49 -7.63 -15.16 -1.22
N GLU A 50 -8.95 -15.20 -1.07
CA GLU A 50 -9.63 -16.07 -0.09
C GLU A 50 -9.48 -17.56 -0.37
N VAL A 51 -9.29 -17.97 -1.62
CA VAL A 51 -9.05 -19.38 -1.97
C VAL A 51 -7.59 -19.79 -1.81
N CYS A 52 -6.68 -18.86 -1.54
CA CYS A 52 -5.29 -19.19 -1.29
C CYS A 52 -5.15 -19.93 0.03
N ARG A 53 -4.36 -21.02 0.00
CA ARG A 53 -4.11 -21.83 1.19
C ARG A 53 -3.26 -21.06 2.21
N ALA A 54 -3.56 -21.22 3.47
CA ALA A 54 -2.73 -20.68 4.55
C ALA A 54 -1.34 -21.38 4.59
N PHE A 55 -0.32 -20.60 4.95
CA PHE A 55 1.06 -21.06 5.16
C PHE A 55 1.69 -21.75 3.95
N MET A 56 1.44 -21.21 2.74
CA MET A 56 2.06 -21.71 1.52
C MET A 56 3.59 -21.57 1.56
N ASP A 57 4.29 -22.65 1.21
CA ASP A 57 5.74 -22.71 1.04
C ASP A 57 6.18 -22.54 -0.43
N TYR A 58 5.21 -22.36 -1.34
CA TYR A 58 5.38 -22.10 -2.76
C TYR A 58 4.86 -20.72 -3.16
N HIS A 59 5.29 -20.24 -4.31
CA HIS A 59 4.87 -18.96 -4.88
C HIS A 59 3.54 -19.09 -5.60
N LYS A 60 2.61 -18.17 -5.32
CA LYS A 60 1.30 -18.09 -5.96
C LYS A 60 1.16 -16.75 -6.69
N VAL A 61 0.80 -16.80 -7.97
CA VAL A 61 0.51 -15.61 -8.78
C VAL A 61 -1.00 -15.43 -8.88
N ILE A 62 -1.47 -14.23 -8.59
CA ILE A 62 -2.84 -13.77 -8.87
C ILE A 62 -2.72 -12.73 -9.99
N PHE A 63 -3.03 -13.15 -11.23
CA PHE A 63 -3.03 -12.27 -12.38
C PHE A 63 -4.36 -11.56 -12.52
N ILE A 64 -4.32 -10.23 -12.52
CA ILE A 64 -5.51 -9.37 -12.49
C ILE A 64 -5.63 -8.66 -13.83
N LYS A 65 -6.66 -9.00 -14.61
CA LYS A 65 -6.93 -8.35 -15.89
C LYS A 65 -7.34 -6.90 -15.73
N LYS A 66 -7.19 -6.12 -16.79
CA LYS A 66 -7.65 -4.71 -16.84
C LYS A 66 -9.08 -4.58 -16.35
N GLY A 67 -9.29 -3.57 -15.53
CA GLY A 67 -10.60 -3.27 -14.94
C GLY A 67 -10.48 -2.48 -13.66
N THR A 68 -11.59 -1.86 -13.25
CA THR A 68 -11.68 -1.17 -11.96
C THR A 68 -12.39 -2.07 -10.97
N TYR A 69 -11.69 -2.52 -9.96
CA TYR A 69 -12.13 -3.41 -8.89
C TYR A 69 -12.45 -2.56 -7.65
N LYS A 70 -13.75 -2.23 -7.44
CA LYS A 70 -14.16 -1.47 -6.25
C LYS A 70 -14.35 -2.43 -5.08
N GLU A 71 -13.32 -2.64 -4.31
CA GLU A 71 -13.32 -3.55 -3.17
C GLU A 71 -12.29 -3.14 -2.11
N LYS A 72 -12.54 -3.53 -0.86
CA LYS A 72 -11.55 -3.45 0.22
C LYS A 72 -10.86 -4.80 0.32
N LEU A 73 -9.60 -4.84 -0.08
CA LEU A 73 -8.82 -6.06 -0.09
C LEU A 73 -8.00 -6.19 1.19
N ILE A 74 -8.06 -7.36 1.83
CA ILE A 74 -7.18 -7.74 2.94
C ILE A 74 -6.40 -9.00 2.54
N ILE A 75 -5.07 -8.93 2.65
CA ILE A 75 -4.19 -10.10 2.56
C ILE A 75 -3.79 -10.47 3.98
N PRO A 76 -4.43 -11.48 4.59
CA PRO A 76 -4.28 -11.77 6.01
C PRO A 76 -2.93 -12.40 6.35
N GLN A 77 -2.53 -12.32 7.62
CA GLN A 77 -1.21 -12.70 8.12
C GLN A 77 -0.80 -14.16 7.84
N TRP A 78 -1.77 -15.07 7.74
CA TRP A 78 -1.50 -16.50 7.46
C TRP A 78 -1.24 -16.80 5.98
N LEU A 79 -1.41 -15.84 5.09
CA LEU A 79 -0.97 -15.94 3.70
C LEU A 79 0.47 -15.49 3.56
N GLN A 80 1.18 -16.03 2.57
CA GLN A 80 2.54 -15.63 2.23
C GLN A 80 2.89 -16.06 0.81
N ASN A 81 3.98 -15.52 0.27
CA ASN A 81 4.51 -15.90 -1.04
C ASN A 81 3.51 -15.67 -2.18
N ILE A 82 2.73 -14.59 -2.11
CA ILE A 82 1.75 -14.22 -3.13
C ILE A 82 2.26 -13.02 -3.95
N GLU A 83 2.11 -13.13 -5.27
CA GLU A 83 2.27 -12.01 -6.19
C GLU A 83 0.91 -11.62 -6.77
N LEU A 84 0.50 -10.37 -6.57
CA LEU A 84 -0.59 -9.73 -7.31
C LEU A 84 0.01 -9.03 -8.53
N CYS A 85 -0.31 -9.50 -9.74
CA CYS A 85 0.21 -8.98 -10.98
C CYS A 85 -0.92 -8.42 -11.86
N GLY A 86 -0.95 -7.09 -12.03
CA GLY A 86 -1.88 -6.44 -12.94
C GLY A 86 -1.45 -6.63 -14.41
N GLU A 87 -2.42 -6.77 -15.29
CA GLU A 87 -2.20 -6.84 -16.74
C GLU A 87 -1.62 -5.50 -17.27
N ASP A 88 -1.99 -4.38 -16.65
CA ASP A 88 -1.55 -3.04 -17.03
C ASP A 88 -1.58 -2.14 -15.79
N ARG A 89 -0.50 -1.40 -15.55
CA ARG A 89 -0.36 -0.55 -14.38
C ARG A 89 -1.48 0.48 -14.22
N ASP A 90 -1.86 1.12 -15.31
CA ASP A 90 -2.79 2.25 -15.28
C ASP A 90 -4.25 1.82 -15.43
N LEU A 91 -4.49 0.63 -15.98
CA LEU A 91 -5.82 0.11 -16.31
C LEU A 91 -6.26 -1.04 -15.38
N THR A 92 -5.38 -1.59 -14.55
CA THR A 92 -5.74 -2.55 -13.49
C THR A 92 -5.80 -1.80 -12.16
N VAL A 93 -7.01 -1.42 -11.73
CA VAL A 93 -7.22 -0.50 -10.60
C VAL A 93 -8.02 -1.18 -9.50
N ILE A 94 -7.44 -1.28 -8.31
CA ILE A 94 -8.15 -1.63 -7.07
C ILE A 94 -8.46 -0.32 -6.35
N THR A 95 -9.73 0.00 -6.15
CA THR A 95 -10.16 1.30 -5.61
C THR A 95 -11.22 1.17 -4.53
N TYR A 96 -11.22 2.09 -3.58
CA TYR A 96 -12.29 2.29 -2.60
C TYR A 96 -12.37 3.75 -2.17
N ASP A 97 -13.41 4.13 -1.42
CA ASP A 97 -13.73 5.51 -1.10
C ASP A 97 -13.96 5.78 0.40
N ASP A 98 -13.44 4.92 1.28
CA ASP A 98 -13.50 5.14 2.72
C ASP A 98 -12.54 6.25 3.17
N HIS A 99 -12.98 7.06 4.13
CA HIS A 99 -12.14 8.07 4.79
C HIS A 99 -12.37 8.07 6.31
N ALA A 100 -11.40 8.61 7.06
CA ALA A 100 -11.38 8.56 8.52
C ALA A 100 -12.62 9.16 9.20
N ASN A 101 -13.27 10.13 8.56
CA ASN A 101 -14.39 10.88 9.12
C ASN A 101 -15.78 10.24 8.88
N ILE A 102 -15.85 9.08 8.22
CA ILE A 102 -17.09 8.32 8.10
C ILE A 102 -17.60 7.99 9.50
N THR A 103 -18.85 8.39 9.79
CA THR A 103 -19.51 8.06 11.05
C THR A 103 -19.97 6.61 11.00
N MET A 104 -19.54 5.80 11.96
CA MET A 104 -19.98 4.42 12.09
C MET A 104 -21.36 4.36 12.74
N ASP A 105 -22.24 3.56 12.20
CA ASP A 105 -23.59 3.38 12.76
C ASP A 105 -23.63 2.50 14.00
N GLY A 106 -22.53 1.77 14.26
CA GLY A 106 -22.41 0.85 15.39
C GLY A 106 -23.37 -0.33 15.34
N SER A 107 -23.89 -0.67 14.16
CA SER A 107 -24.88 -1.75 13.98
C SER A 107 -24.38 -3.12 14.48
N PHE A 108 -23.08 -3.35 14.47
CA PHE A 108 -22.42 -4.58 14.96
C PHE A 108 -21.92 -4.49 16.40
N TRP A 109 -22.18 -3.38 17.10
CA TRP A 109 -21.80 -3.28 18.52
C TRP A 109 -22.90 -3.84 19.43
N PRO A 110 -22.54 -4.32 20.64
CA PRO A 110 -23.53 -4.60 21.66
C PRO A 110 -24.41 -3.39 21.92
N LYS A 111 -25.70 -3.62 22.10
CA LYS A 111 -26.69 -2.54 22.26
C LYS A 111 -26.31 -1.58 23.37
N GLU A 112 -25.84 -2.11 24.50
CA GLU A 112 -25.45 -1.33 25.69
C GLU A 112 -24.32 -0.36 25.39
N LEU A 113 -23.30 -0.78 24.62
CA LEU A 113 -22.18 0.06 24.21
C LEU A 113 -22.65 1.15 23.24
N LYS A 114 -23.50 0.80 22.29
CA LYS A 114 -24.08 1.74 21.33
C LYS A 114 -24.90 2.82 22.04
N ASP A 115 -25.77 2.41 22.96
CA ASP A 115 -26.63 3.33 23.72
C ASP A 115 -25.80 4.27 24.60
N GLN A 116 -24.73 3.79 25.25
CA GLN A 116 -23.81 4.62 26.03
C GLN A 116 -23.10 5.68 25.19
N LEU A 117 -22.54 5.29 24.03
CA LEU A 117 -21.84 6.22 23.13
C LEU A 117 -22.78 7.28 22.56
N LEU A 118 -24.00 6.90 22.18
CA LEU A 118 -25.01 7.84 21.70
C LEU A 118 -25.48 8.81 22.81
N ALA A 119 -25.62 8.32 24.05
CA ALA A 119 -25.97 9.15 25.21
C ALA A 119 -24.89 10.16 25.55
N MET A 120 -23.62 9.85 25.31
CA MET A 120 -22.48 10.78 25.44
C MET A 120 -22.40 11.79 24.30
N GLY A 121 -23.25 11.67 23.26
CA GLY A 121 -23.17 12.49 22.06
C GLY A 121 -22.00 12.13 21.15
N ASP A 122 -21.31 11.04 21.41
CA ASP A 122 -20.18 10.58 20.64
C ASP A 122 -20.66 9.66 19.50
N ARG A 123 -20.19 9.97 18.30
CA ARG A 123 -20.40 9.13 17.12
C ARG A 123 -19.04 8.65 16.62
N PRO A 124 -18.65 7.43 16.97
CA PRO A 124 -17.37 6.91 16.56
C PRO A 124 -17.18 7.00 15.05
N LYS A 125 -15.97 7.38 14.67
CA LYS A 125 -15.57 7.48 13.28
C LYS A 125 -14.79 6.25 12.85
N LEU A 126 -14.77 5.99 11.55
CA LEU A 126 -14.02 4.88 10.95
C LEU A 126 -12.52 4.96 11.35
N GLY A 127 -11.97 6.16 11.33
CA GLY A 127 -10.56 6.42 11.64
C GLY A 127 -9.62 6.03 10.49
N THR A 128 -8.41 6.59 10.51
CA THR A 128 -7.39 6.45 9.45
C THR A 128 -7.12 5.00 9.10
N PHE A 129 -6.86 4.16 10.09
CA PHE A 129 -6.38 2.78 9.86
C PHE A 129 -7.43 1.81 9.35
N ARG A 130 -8.70 2.19 9.31
CA ARG A 130 -9.79 1.42 8.72
C ARG A 130 -10.23 1.94 7.36
N SER A 131 -9.70 3.09 6.92
CA SER A 131 -10.06 3.71 5.64
C SER A 131 -9.34 3.12 4.42
N PHE A 132 -8.50 2.10 4.59
CA PHE A 132 -7.68 1.52 3.54
C PHE A 132 -8.51 0.94 2.38
N THR A 133 -7.92 0.99 1.19
CA THR A 133 -8.38 0.21 0.04
C THR A 133 -7.75 -1.19 0.07
N VAL A 134 -6.43 -1.27 0.19
CA VAL A 134 -5.71 -2.55 0.32
C VAL A 134 -4.96 -2.59 1.65
N ARG A 135 -5.11 -3.69 2.40
CA ARG A 135 -4.35 -3.97 3.61
C ARG A 135 -3.57 -5.28 3.46
N ILE A 136 -2.28 -5.24 3.77
CA ILE A 136 -1.39 -6.39 3.70
C ILE A 136 -0.83 -6.67 5.10
N ASP A 137 -1.36 -7.70 5.76
CA ASP A 137 -0.86 -8.20 7.03
C ASP A 137 0.16 -9.35 6.84
N ALA A 138 0.20 -9.91 5.65
CA ALA A 138 1.03 -11.03 5.23
C ALA A 138 2.49 -10.63 4.95
N ASN A 139 3.39 -11.61 5.06
CA ASN A 139 4.80 -11.46 4.69
C ASN A 139 5.09 -12.01 3.28
N ASN A 140 6.19 -11.58 2.66
CA ASN A 140 6.63 -12.04 1.34
C ASN A 140 5.55 -11.82 0.26
N ILE A 141 5.00 -10.63 0.21
CA ILE A 141 3.98 -10.26 -0.80
C ILE A 141 4.61 -9.33 -1.83
N THR A 142 4.31 -9.60 -3.09
CA THR A 142 4.74 -8.76 -4.21
C THR A 142 3.52 -8.23 -4.96
N LEU A 143 3.52 -6.94 -5.24
CA LEU A 143 2.54 -6.28 -6.12
C LEU A 143 3.26 -5.73 -7.34
N LYS A 144 2.74 -6.01 -8.54
CA LYS A 144 3.33 -5.57 -9.81
C LYS A 144 2.28 -5.01 -10.76
N ASN A 145 2.64 -3.97 -11.50
CA ASN A 145 1.87 -3.47 -12.66
C ASN A 145 0.40 -3.18 -12.36
N LEU A 146 0.08 -2.58 -11.22
CA LEU A 146 -1.31 -2.26 -10.85
C LEU A 146 -1.41 -0.91 -10.11
N THR A 147 -2.60 -0.36 -10.09
CA THR A 147 -2.95 0.85 -9.35
C THR A 147 -3.77 0.49 -8.12
N ILE A 148 -3.36 1.02 -6.96
CA ILE A 148 -4.15 1.04 -5.73
C ILE A 148 -4.57 2.48 -5.47
N GLU A 149 -5.85 2.71 -5.36
CA GLU A 149 -6.42 4.05 -5.21
C GLU A 149 -7.36 4.10 -4.00
N ASN A 150 -7.23 5.16 -3.20
CA ASN A 150 -8.35 5.61 -2.38
C ASN A 150 -8.91 6.89 -3.01
N ASN A 151 -10.10 6.77 -3.60
CA ASN A 151 -10.71 7.86 -4.36
C ASN A 151 -11.70 8.70 -3.54
N ALA A 152 -11.67 8.59 -2.21
CA ALA A 152 -12.42 9.48 -1.34
C ALA A 152 -12.06 10.95 -1.63
N ALA A 153 -13.05 11.84 -1.60
CA ALA A 153 -12.81 13.27 -1.67
C ALA A 153 -11.91 13.71 -0.49
N ARG A 154 -11.38 14.94 -0.53
CA ARG A 154 -10.52 15.50 0.53
C ARG A 154 -11.33 15.75 1.83
N LEU A 155 -11.84 14.68 2.44
CA LEU A 155 -12.68 14.68 3.64
C LEU A 155 -11.93 14.27 4.92
N GLY A 156 -10.62 14.14 4.84
CA GLY A 156 -9.75 13.69 5.93
C GLY A 156 -8.77 12.62 5.44
N GLN A 157 -8.19 11.88 6.38
CA GLN A 157 -7.26 10.80 6.08
C GLN A 157 -7.97 9.68 5.31
N ALA A 158 -7.33 9.17 4.26
CA ALA A 158 -7.90 8.15 3.39
C ALA A 158 -6.75 7.30 2.78
N VAL A 159 -6.56 6.11 3.34
CA VAL A 159 -5.41 5.26 3.03
C VAL A 159 -5.68 4.45 1.76
N ALA A 160 -4.81 4.52 0.77
CA ALA A 160 -4.85 3.62 -0.37
C ALA A 160 -4.25 2.26 0.01
N ILE A 161 -3.04 2.24 0.54
CA ILE A 161 -2.39 1.00 1.00
C ILE A 161 -1.96 1.08 2.46
N HIS A 162 -2.30 0.05 3.22
CA HIS A 162 -1.96 -0.17 4.62
C HIS A 162 -1.14 -1.46 4.74
N THR A 163 0.11 -1.37 5.15
CA THR A 163 0.98 -2.54 5.32
C THR A 163 1.25 -2.85 6.78
N GLN A 164 1.33 -4.14 7.12
CA GLN A 164 1.74 -4.63 8.44
C GLN A 164 2.82 -5.73 8.30
N GLY A 165 2.90 -6.35 7.13
CA GLY A 165 3.82 -7.46 6.84
C GLY A 165 5.26 -7.00 6.61
N ASP A 166 6.18 -7.96 6.71
CA ASP A 166 7.60 -7.82 6.37
C ASP A 166 7.91 -8.39 4.97
N ARG A 167 8.92 -7.87 4.31
CA ARG A 167 9.38 -8.28 2.98
C ARG A 167 8.30 -8.08 1.91
N LEU A 168 7.80 -6.84 1.85
CA LEU A 168 6.84 -6.44 0.82
C LEU A 168 7.54 -5.75 -0.33
N THR A 169 7.23 -6.16 -1.56
CA THR A 169 7.81 -5.63 -2.79
C THR A 169 6.73 -5.03 -3.67
N PHE A 170 6.94 -3.80 -4.12
CA PHE A 170 6.05 -3.08 -5.03
C PHE A 170 6.84 -2.65 -6.26
N VAL A 171 6.47 -3.16 -7.43
CA VAL A 171 7.18 -2.90 -8.69
C VAL A 171 6.24 -2.30 -9.71
N ASN A 172 6.60 -1.14 -10.24
CA ASN A 172 5.80 -0.44 -11.26
C ASN A 172 4.32 -0.30 -10.89
N CYS A 173 4.05 0.03 -9.62
CA CYS A 173 2.69 0.27 -9.11
C CYS A 173 2.37 1.76 -9.03
N ARG A 174 1.08 2.10 -8.99
CA ARG A 174 0.61 3.45 -8.65
C ARG A 174 -0.16 3.43 -7.34
N PHE A 175 0.12 4.39 -6.46
CA PHE A 175 -0.61 4.62 -5.22
C PHE A 175 -1.23 6.01 -5.28
N LEU A 176 -2.55 6.05 -5.44
CA LEU A 176 -3.30 7.29 -5.66
C LEU A 176 -4.17 7.61 -4.44
N GLY A 177 -4.08 8.84 -3.98
CA GLY A 177 -4.86 9.29 -2.84
C GLY A 177 -4.70 10.79 -2.54
N HIS A 178 -5.01 11.14 -1.31
CA HIS A 178 -4.88 12.49 -0.80
C HIS A 178 -4.06 12.51 0.50
N GLN A 179 -4.66 12.81 1.64
CA GLN A 179 -3.97 12.72 2.92
C GLN A 179 -3.82 11.26 3.34
N ASP A 180 -2.60 10.87 3.75
CA ASP A 180 -2.30 9.54 4.28
C ASP A 180 -2.41 8.39 3.25
N THR A 181 -1.95 8.59 1.99
CA THR A 181 -2.09 7.61 0.91
C THR A 181 -1.43 6.27 1.22
N VAL A 182 -0.16 6.27 1.68
CA VAL A 182 0.65 5.07 1.93
C VAL A 182 1.00 4.97 3.41
N TYR A 183 0.38 4.04 4.12
CA TYR A 183 0.73 3.71 5.50
C TYR A 183 1.65 2.50 5.55
N THR A 184 2.84 2.70 6.11
CA THR A 184 3.83 1.64 6.34
C THR A 184 3.82 1.26 7.81
N GLY A 185 2.99 0.27 8.18
CA GLY A 185 2.80 -0.17 9.56
C GLY A 185 3.96 -1.02 10.08
N MET A 186 3.96 -1.33 11.33
CA MET A 186 4.88 -2.18 12.10
C MET A 186 6.37 -1.81 12.03
N PRO A 187 6.95 -1.43 13.18
CA PRO A 187 8.39 -1.18 13.28
C PRO A 187 9.23 -2.38 12.85
N GLY A 188 10.31 -2.13 12.10
CA GLY A 188 11.24 -3.18 11.69
C GLY A 188 10.75 -4.10 10.58
N THR A 189 9.59 -3.83 9.97
CA THR A 189 9.20 -4.45 8.69
C THR A 189 9.92 -3.74 7.54
N ARG A 190 10.17 -4.48 6.46
CA ARG A 190 10.96 -4.02 5.31
C ARG A 190 10.09 -3.98 4.07
N LEU A 191 10.07 -2.82 3.43
CA LEU A 191 9.29 -2.54 2.24
C LEU A 191 10.18 -2.01 1.12
N TYR A 192 10.00 -2.53 -0.08
CA TYR A 192 10.73 -2.09 -1.27
C TYR A 192 9.76 -1.60 -2.35
N PHE A 193 9.93 -0.36 -2.76
CA PHE A 193 9.17 0.26 -3.85
C PHE A 193 10.13 0.56 -5.00
N SER A 194 9.88 -0.02 -6.17
CA SER A 194 10.69 0.18 -7.37
C SER A 194 9.84 0.73 -8.52
N SER A 195 10.29 1.83 -9.10
CA SER A 195 9.63 2.46 -10.27
C SER A 195 8.14 2.77 -10.05
N CYS A 196 7.75 3.02 -8.79
CA CYS A 196 6.37 3.31 -8.42
C CYS A 196 6.04 4.80 -8.59
N TYR A 197 4.77 5.08 -8.82
CA TYR A 197 4.20 6.42 -8.76
C TYR A 197 3.35 6.55 -7.48
N ILE A 198 3.65 7.54 -6.65
CA ILE A 198 2.97 7.78 -5.37
C ILE A 198 2.53 9.23 -5.33
N GLU A 199 1.24 9.47 -5.13
CA GLU A 199 0.70 10.82 -5.02
C GLU A 199 -0.11 11.06 -3.75
N GLY A 200 -0.13 12.30 -3.31
CA GLY A 200 -0.97 12.71 -2.19
C GLY A 200 -0.89 14.18 -1.86
N THR A 201 -1.58 14.57 -0.79
CA THR A 201 -1.61 15.97 -0.33
C THR A 201 -0.79 16.19 0.93
N THR A 202 -1.09 15.49 2.04
CA THR A 202 -0.49 15.71 3.35
C THR A 202 -0.05 14.38 3.94
N ASP A 203 1.21 14.30 4.40
CA ASP A 203 1.74 13.12 5.11
C ASP A 203 1.48 11.82 4.33
N PHE A 204 1.54 11.90 3.00
CA PHE A 204 1.01 10.84 2.16
C PHE A 204 1.89 9.59 2.06
N ILE A 205 3.07 9.61 2.71
CA ILE A 205 3.89 8.44 3.02
C ILE A 205 4.20 8.50 4.51
N PHE A 206 3.60 7.62 5.32
CA PHE A 206 3.70 7.72 6.77
C PHE A 206 3.78 6.35 7.46
N GLY A 207 4.37 6.31 8.66
CA GLY A 207 4.50 5.10 9.46
C GLY A 207 5.90 4.80 9.97
N PRO A 208 6.09 3.65 10.65
CA PRO A 208 7.32 3.31 11.37
C PRO A 208 8.27 2.34 10.64
N SER A 209 7.90 1.79 9.49
CA SER A 209 8.67 0.74 8.80
C SER A 209 9.99 1.24 8.24
N THR A 210 10.88 0.31 7.92
CA THR A 210 12.02 0.55 7.03
C THR A 210 11.57 0.39 5.58
N ALA A 211 11.51 1.48 4.82
CA ALA A 211 11.04 1.46 3.43
C ALA A 211 12.07 2.10 2.49
N TRP A 212 12.43 1.38 1.44
CA TRP A 212 13.30 1.85 0.37
C TRP A 212 12.48 2.15 -0.88
N PHE A 213 12.59 3.38 -1.36
CA PHE A 213 11.97 3.85 -2.59
C PHE A 213 13.06 4.05 -3.65
N GLU A 214 13.06 3.22 -4.69
CA GLU A 214 14.02 3.25 -5.79
C GLU A 214 13.37 3.73 -7.06
N GLN A 215 13.92 4.81 -7.66
CA GLN A 215 13.44 5.34 -8.96
C GLN A 215 11.94 5.65 -9.01
N CYS A 216 11.35 6.01 -7.86
CA CYS A 216 9.93 6.33 -7.76
C CYS A 216 9.66 7.79 -8.16
N VAL A 217 8.45 8.03 -8.65
CA VAL A 217 7.90 9.40 -8.83
C VAL A 217 7.00 9.70 -7.62
N ILE A 218 7.33 10.77 -6.89
CA ILE A 218 6.61 11.25 -5.71
C ILE A 218 5.90 12.54 -6.08
N HIS A 219 4.58 12.52 -6.23
CA HIS A 219 3.79 13.62 -6.76
C HIS A 219 2.99 14.35 -5.68
N CYS A 220 3.29 15.63 -5.47
CA CYS A 220 2.66 16.48 -4.47
C CYS A 220 1.42 17.19 -5.02
N LYS A 221 0.27 16.99 -4.42
CA LYS A 221 -1.02 17.55 -4.84
C LYS A 221 -1.49 18.71 -3.96
N ALA A 222 -0.68 19.17 -2.99
CA ALA A 222 -0.99 20.31 -2.13
C ALA A 222 0.28 20.92 -1.52
N ASN A 223 0.17 22.16 -1.05
CA ASN A 223 1.18 22.86 -0.26
C ASN A 223 1.25 22.26 1.16
N SER A 224 1.95 21.13 1.33
CA SER A 224 1.96 20.37 2.57
C SER A 224 3.24 19.54 2.75
N TYR A 225 3.15 18.28 3.19
CA TYR A 225 4.26 17.44 3.58
C TYR A 225 4.23 16.12 2.81
N ILE A 226 5.39 15.66 2.32
CA ILE A 226 5.53 14.34 1.66
C ILE A 226 5.48 13.24 2.71
N THR A 227 6.39 13.27 3.69
CA THR A 227 6.57 12.17 4.65
C THR A 227 6.19 12.56 6.06
N ALA A 228 5.67 11.57 6.81
CA ALA A 228 5.45 11.63 8.25
C ALA A 228 5.99 10.34 8.91
N ALA A 229 7.31 10.26 9.05
CA ALA A 229 7.97 9.09 9.60
C ALA A 229 7.74 8.98 11.11
N SER A 230 7.56 7.74 11.59
CA SER A 230 7.44 7.44 13.03
C SER A 230 8.38 6.31 13.46
N THR A 231 9.52 6.20 12.81
CA THR A 231 10.56 5.19 13.07
C THR A 231 10.97 5.24 14.54
N PRO A 232 10.91 4.12 15.30
CA PRO A 232 11.35 4.09 16.70
C PRO A 232 12.86 4.28 16.86
N LYS A 233 13.29 4.57 18.09
CA LYS A 233 14.71 4.83 18.43
C LYS A 233 15.62 3.66 18.09
N GLU A 234 15.17 2.46 18.37
CA GLU A 234 15.91 1.20 18.20
C GLU A 234 15.98 0.73 16.75
N ILE A 235 15.16 1.28 15.84
CA ILE A 235 15.20 0.94 14.42
C ILE A 235 16.16 1.89 13.70
N MET A 236 17.21 1.33 13.11
CA MET A 236 18.30 2.09 12.50
C MET A 236 17.84 2.91 11.29
N TYR A 237 17.04 2.34 10.40
CA TYR A 237 16.59 2.97 9.15
C TYR A 237 15.06 3.08 9.10
N GLY A 238 14.59 4.20 8.57
CA GLY A 238 13.18 4.43 8.24
C GLY A 238 12.99 4.55 6.73
N TYR A 239 12.63 5.73 6.24
CA TYR A 239 12.40 5.97 4.82
C TYR A 239 13.69 6.39 4.10
N ILE A 240 13.98 5.71 3.00
CA ILE A 240 15.11 6.02 2.12
C ILE A 240 14.56 6.17 0.70
N PHE A 241 14.64 7.38 0.17
CA PHE A 241 14.33 7.70 -1.22
C PHE A 241 15.65 7.78 -1.97
N ASN A 242 15.85 6.88 -2.92
CA ASN A 242 17.05 6.84 -3.76
C ASN A 242 16.69 6.95 -5.24
N ASN A 243 17.38 7.83 -5.95
CA ASN A 243 17.14 8.11 -7.38
C ASN A 243 15.67 8.47 -7.71
N CYS A 244 14.90 8.97 -6.74
CA CYS A 244 13.51 9.35 -6.94
C CYS A 244 13.37 10.73 -7.59
N THR A 245 12.25 10.96 -8.27
CA THR A 245 11.87 12.27 -8.80
C THR A 245 10.66 12.78 -8.02
N VAL A 246 10.81 13.91 -7.36
CA VAL A 246 9.69 14.63 -6.75
C VAL A 246 9.09 15.55 -7.78
N THR A 247 7.76 15.55 -7.90
CA THR A 247 6.99 16.45 -8.78
C THR A 247 5.85 17.10 -8.01
N ALA A 248 5.25 18.13 -8.58
CA ALA A 248 4.13 18.82 -7.96
C ALA A 248 3.08 19.22 -8.99
N ALA A 249 1.81 19.30 -8.57
CA ALA A 249 0.74 19.83 -9.38
C ALA A 249 0.98 21.34 -9.67
N ALA A 250 0.37 21.84 -10.73
CA ALA A 250 0.66 23.21 -11.24
C ALA A 250 0.31 24.33 -10.23
N ASP A 251 -0.63 24.09 -9.34
CA ASP A 251 -1.08 25.01 -8.28
C ASP A 251 -0.32 24.84 -6.95
N VAL A 252 0.66 23.94 -6.91
CA VAL A 252 1.48 23.68 -5.72
C VAL A 252 2.76 24.49 -5.77
N GLU A 253 3.03 25.27 -4.73
CA GLU A 253 4.17 26.18 -4.66
C GLU A 253 5.16 25.84 -3.54
N LYS A 254 4.71 25.21 -2.44
CA LYS A 254 5.49 25.11 -1.19
C LYS A 254 5.26 23.75 -0.52
N VAL A 255 6.25 22.87 -0.61
CA VAL A 255 6.19 21.51 -0.05
C VAL A 255 7.36 21.27 0.90
N TYR A 256 7.13 20.65 2.04
CA TYR A 256 8.16 20.08 2.88
C TYR A 256 8.46 18.63 2.47
N LEU A 257 9.72 18.23 2.49
CA LEU A 257 10.13 16.82 2.31
C LEU A 257 9.53 15.92 3.38
N GLY A 258 9.28 16.48 4.57
CA GLY A 258 8.58 15.75 5.62
C GLY A 258 8.62 16.41 6.99
N ARG A 259 7.97 15.70 7.94
CA ARG A 259 7.93 16.06 9.36
C ARG A 259 7.86 14.80 10.23
N PRO A 260 8.50 14.76 11.44
CA PRO A 260 8.50 13.59 12.29
C PRO A 260 7.16 13.39 12.99
N TRP A 261 6.41 12.32 12.63
CA TRP A 261 5.18 11.98 13.32
C TRP A 261 5.43 11.44 14.75
N ARG A 262 6.62 10.91 14.99
CA ARG A 262 7.13 10.53 16.32
C ARG A 262 8.58 10.95 16.46
N ASP A 263 9.11 10.94 17.67
CA ASP A 263 10.41 11.52 18.04
C ASP A 263 11.50 10.88 17.22
N TYR A 264 11.84 9.84 16.97
CA TYR A 264 12.99 9.34 16.22
C TYR A 264 12.74 9.10 14.73
N GLY A 265 11.70 9.73 14.18
CA GLY A 265 11.38 9.61 12.75
C GLY A 265 12.61 9.74 11.85
N TYR A 266 12.78 8.81 10.92
CA TYR A 266 13.93 8.76 10.01
C TYR A 266 13.47 8.91 8.57
N THR A 267 14.02 9.91 7.86
CA THR A 267 13.79 10.09 6.42
C THR A 267 15.06 10.58 5.75
N LEU A 268 15.46 9.93 4.67
CA LEU A 268 16.60 10.28 3.83
C LEU A 268 16.16 10.41 2.37
N PHE A 269 16.45 11.56 1.76
CA PHE A 269 16.41 11.72 0.30
C PHE A 269 17.84 11.73 -0.22
N MET A 270 18.19 10.79 -1.10
CA MET A 270 19.52 10.70 -1.71
C MET A 270 19.44 10.51 -3.23
N ASN A 271 20.29 11.23 -3.95
CA ASN A 271 20.37 11.20 -5.42
C ASN A 271 19.05 11.56 -6.12
N CYS A 272 18.15 12.26 -5.43
CA CYS A 272 16.82 12.59 -5.94
C CYS A 272 16.81 13.88 -6.77
N GLU A 273 15.84 13.97 -7.69
CA GLU A 273 15.48 15.21 -8.38
C GLU A 273 14.40 15.94 -7.58
N LEU A 274 14.71 17.15 -7.09
CA LEU A 274 13.82 17.95 -6.24
C LEU A 274 13.38 19.22 -6.98
N PRO A 275 12.06 19.47 -7.17
CA PRO A 275 11.54 20.61 -7.90
C PRO A 275 11.59 21.90 -7.07
N ALA A 276 11.40 23.03 -7.72
CA ALA A 276 11.43 24.37 -7.09
C ALA A 276 10.39 24.54 -5.95
N GLN A 277 9.36 23.73 -5.93
CA GLN A 277 8.32 23.72 -4.90
C GLN A 277 8.80 23.24 -3.53
N ILE A 278 9.97 22.58 -3.44
CA ILE A 278 10.53 22.22 -2.13
C ILE A 278 10.95 23.49 -1.40
N ARG A 279 10.40 23.65 -0.19
CA ARG A 279 10.70 24.80 0.67
C ARG A 279 12.19 24.90 0.98
N PRO A 280 12.76 26.10 1.10
CA PRO A 280 14.16 26.28 1.48
C PRO A 280 14.51 25.60 2.81
N GLU A 281 13.59 25.60 3.77
CA GLU A 281 13.75 24.92 5.07
C GLU A 281 13.81 23.38 4.94
N GLY A 282 13.26 22.83 3.89
CA GLY A 282 13.21 21.40 3.54
C GLY A 282 12.31 20.57 4.47
N TRP A 283 12.38 20.77 5.76
CA TRP A 283 11.75 19.95 6.77
C TRP A 283 10.98 20.78 7.80
N HIS A 284 9.98 20.16 8.44
CA HIS A 284 9.20 20.78 9.51
C HIS A 284 9.25 19.91 10.78
N HIS A 285 9.31 20.48 11.96
CA HIS A 285 9.52 19.77 13.22
C HIS A 285 8.27 19.08 13.79
N TRP A 286 7.08 19.27 13.21
CA TRP A 286 5.76 18.83 13.72
C TRP A 286 5.43 19.46 15.08
N GLN A 287 6.13 19.01 16.14
CA GLN A 287 6.19 19.61 17.48
C GLN A 287 7.64 19.98 17.75
N LYS A 288 7.88 21.13 18.42
CA LYS A 288 9.20 21.73 18.55
C LYS A 288 10.25 20.77 19.15
N GLU A 289 9.84 19.94 20.10
CA GLU A 289 10.76 19.03 20.80
C GLU A 289 11.27 17.89 19.91
N ARG A 290 10.54 17.53 18.84
CA ARG A 290 10.92 16.43 17.95
C ARG A 290 12.14 16.71 17.08
N GLU A 291 12.48 17.99 16.87
CA GLU A 291 13.71 18.38 16.15
C GLU A 291 14.97 17.88 16.85
N GLN A 292 14.93 17.61 18.15
CA GLN A 292 16.08 17.15 18.94
C GLN A 292 16.45 15.68 18.64
N THR A 293 15.51 14.88 18.18
CA THR A 293 15.68 13.44 17.98
C THR A 293 15.42 12.97 16.56
N ALA A 294 14.81 13.79 15.72
CA ALA A 294 14.52 13.47 14.33
C ALA A 294 15.80 13.20 13.53
N ARG A 295 15.75 12.16 12.69
CA ARG A 295 16.89 11.70 11.85
C ARG A 295 16.60 11.99 10.39
N TYR A 296 16.60 13.28 10.02
CA TYR A 296 16.24 13.76 8.71
C TYR A 296 17.47 14.22 7.94
N MET A 297 17.66 13.63 6.73
CA MET A 297 18.92 13.72 6.01
C MET A 297 18.70 13.88 4.52
N GLU A 298 19.70 14.48 3.89
CA GLU A 298 19.81 14.59 2.44
C GLU A 298 21.23 14.22 1.98
N TYR A 299 21.34 13.70 0.73
CA TYR A 299 22.61 13.47 0.09
C TYR A 299 22.49 13.58 -1.42
N ASN A 300 23.38 14.40 -2.04
CA ASN A 300 23.57 14.48 -3.49
C ASN A 300 22.26 14.63 -4.30
N ASN A 301 21.28 15.33 -3.76
CA ASN A 301 20.06 15.67 -4.49
C ASN A 301 20.37 16.78 -5.53
N ARG A 302 19.59 16.85 -6.59
CA ARG A 302 19.72 17.80 -7.68
C ARG A 302 18.39 18.50 -7.98
N GLY A 303 18.43 19.49 -8.83
CA GLY A 303 17.29 20.33 -9.18
C GLY A 303 17.16 21.56 -8.28
N PRO A 304 16.24 22.49 -8.60
CA PRO A 304 16.15 23.79 -7.92
C PRO A 304 15.74 23.67 -6.45
N GLY A 305 15.02 22.63 -6.05
CA GLY A 305 14.65 22.35 -4.66
C GLY A 305 15.74 21.71 -3.81
N ALA A 306 16.89 21.35 -4.40
CA ALA A 306 18.00 20.71 -3.71
C ALA A 306 18.99 21.68 -3.05
N ALA A 307 18.75 22.99 -3.10
CA ALA A 307 19.60 23.98 -2.44
C ALA A 307 19.49 23.85 -0.92
N THR A 308 20.60 23.45 -0.26
CA THR A 308 20.60 23.11 1.17
C THR A 308 21.02 24.24 2.10
N GLY A 309 21.40 25.41 1.57
CA GLY A 309 21.92 26.53 2.38
C GLY A 309 20.95 27.15 3.39
N GLN A 310 19.65 26.88 3.24
CA GLN A 310 18.58 27.37 4.13
C GLN A 310 17.79 26.25 4.81
N ARG A 311 18.30 24.99 4.78
CA ARG A 311 17.67 23.87 5.49
C ARG A 311 17.67 24.14 6.99
N VAL A 312 16.66 23.59 7.68
CA VAL A 312 16.60 23.66 9.15
C VAL A 312 17.86 23.09 9.77
N GLY A 313 18.38 23.75 10.82
CA GLY A 313 19.68 23.39 11.42
C GLY A 313 19.73 22.03 12.10
N TRP A 314 18.61 21.39 12.33
CA TRP A 314 18.54 20.04 12.90
C TRP A 314 18.53 18.92 11.84
N SER A 315 18.38 19.22 10.58
CA SER A 315 18.58 18.24 9.49
C SER A 315 20.05 18.10 9.14
N ARG A 316 20.42 16.99 8.54
CA ARG A 316 21.83 16.68 8.22
C ARG A 316 22.05 16.47 6.74
N LEU A 317 23.19 16.92 6.25
CA LEU A 317 23.76 16.46 4.99
C LEU A 317 24.72 15.31 5.27
N LEU A 318 24.53 14.17 4.61
CA LEU A 318 25.45 13.05 4.72
C LEU A 318 26.76 13.33 3.98
N SER A 319 27.88 12.88 4.54
CA SER A 319 29.13 12.76 3.83
C SER A 319 29.07 11.61 2.81
N LYS A 320 29.98 11.65 1.82
CA LYS A 320 30.11 10.56 0.84
C LYS A 320 30.36 9.20 1.53
N LYS A 321 31.17 9.19 2.59
CA LYS A 321 31.49 7.96 3.35
C LYS A 321 30.25 7.38 4.04
N GLU A 322 29.41 8.22 4.65
CA GLU A 322 28.16 7.79 5.27
C GLU A 322 27.16 7.27 4.22
N ALA A 323 26.98 8.02 3.11
CA ALA A 323 26.07 7.63 2.04
C ALA A 323 26.45 6.30 1.38
N GLN A 324 27.74 6.01 1.24
CA GLN A 324 28.24 4.73 0.71
C GLN A 324 27.88 3.51 1.59
N GLN A 325 27.58 3.71 2.87
CA GLN A 325 27.14 2.64 3.77
C GLN A 325 25.63 2.39 3.67
N ILE A 326 24.88 3.29 3.07
CA ILE A 326 23.42 3.16 2.93
C ILE A 326 23.14 2.50 1.58
N THR A 327 23.25 1.19 1.53
CA THR A 327 22.92 0.36 0.37
C THR A 327 21.69 -0.47 0.69
N LEU A 328 20.98 -0.91 -0.34
CA LEU A 328 19.80 -1.77 -0.19
C LEU A 328 20.12 -3.02 0.65
N GLU A 329 21.26 -3.64 0.37
CA GLU A 329 21.76 -4.80 1.12
C GLU A 329 21.98 -4.48 2.60
N ASN A 330 22.75 -3.43 2.92
CA ASN A 330 23.04 -3.06 4.31
C ASN A 330 21.77 -2.70 5.08
N VAL A 331 20.81 -2.06 4.44
CA VAL A 331 19.55 -1.63 5.09
C VAL A 331 18.65 -2.83 5.38
N PHE A 332 18.55 -3.78 4.46
CA PHE A 332 17.60 -4.89 4.60
C PHE A 332 18.16 -6.14 5.24
N SER A 333 19.49 -6.31 5.30
CA SER A 333 20.12 -7.47 5.96
C SER A 333 20.17 -7.39 7.48
N LEU A 334 19.89 -6.24 8.09
CA LEU A 334 20.01 -6.04 9.55
C LEU A 334 19.17 -7.01 10.39
N LYS A 335 18.07 -7.53 9.86
CA LYS A 335 17.17 -8.44 10.56
C LYS A 335 17.36 -9.90 10.12
N SER A 336 17.50 -10.12 8.85
CA SER A 336 17.71 -11.40 8.17
C SER A 336 18.04 -11.12 6.72
N GLU A 337 18.71 -12.03 6.03
CA GLU A 337 18.96 -11.88 4.60
C GLU A 337 17.62 -11.75 3.85
N TRP A 338 17.49 -10.67 3.12
CA TRP A 338 16.40 -10.45 2.18
C TRP A 338 16.84 -9.45 1.13
N THR A 339 16.83 -9.90 -0.09
CA THR A 339 17.04 -9.05 -1.26
C THR A 339 15.72 -9.01 -2.03
N PRO A 340 15.08 -7.85 -2.16
CA PRO A 340 13.89 -7.75 -2.99
C PRO A 340 14.23 -8.08 -4.42
N VAL A 341 13.32 -8.78 -5.10
CA VAL A 341 13.50 -9.11 -6.52
C VAL A 341 13.49 -7.81 -7.30
N ALA A 342 14.62 -7.49 -7.93
CA ALA A 342 14.69 -6.39 -8.89
C ALA A 342 13.77 -6.68 -10.09
N PRO A 343 13.21 -5.66 -10.76
CA PRO A 343 12.35 -5.85 -11.91
C PRO A 343 13.05 -6.52 -13.09
#